data_e40a3bbb76e43a753805dc0a183db274
#
_entry.id   e40a3bbb76e43a753805dc0a183db274
#
_cell.length_a   1.000
_cell.length_b   1.000
_cell.length_c   1.000
_cell.angle_alpha   90.00
_cell.angle_beta   90.00
_cell.angle_gamma   90.00
#
_symmetry.space_group_name_H-M   'P 1'
#
loop_
_entity.id
_entity.type
_entity.pdbx_description
1 polymer ?
#
loop_
_entity_poly.entity_id
_entity_poly.type
_entity_poly.pdbx_seq_one_letter_code
_entity_poly.pdbx_strand_id
1 'polypeptide(L)'
;MPDLDDDISVKKWFAQYVHSDVISMFGEIDDSEKITKNVFALLHSMSHAFMNSAGELSGLSGNSLTEIILVETASIFIYAQTSQGIPLGALSGMAESNYAYFLKKAFDEAKNCVFDPICTERDDTACSACLIIPEISCNH
;
A
#
# COMPACT_ATOMS: atom_id res chain seq x y z
N MET A 1 -22.42 -3.55 -7.33
CA MET A 1 -20.97 -3.71 -7.45
C MET A 1 -20.65 -3.87 -8.93
N PRO A 2 -19.59 -3.27 -9.48
CA PRO A 2 -19.23 -3.47 -10.89
C PRO A 2 -18.83 -4.92 -11.13
N ASP A 3 -19.01 -5.38 -12.37
CA ASP A 3 -18.44 -6.64 -12.80
C ASP A 3 -16.92 -6.46 -12.88
N LEU A 4 -16.19 -7.21 -12.06
CA LEU A 4 -14.72 -7.09 -11.98
C LEU A 4 -14.00 -7.64 -13.20
N ASP A 5 -14.71 -8.41 -14.03
CA ASP A 5 -14.18 -8.92 -15.31
C ASP A 5 -14.25 -7.88 -16.43
N ASP A 6 -14.97 -6.75 -16.19
CA ASP A 6 -15.06 -5.64 -17.15
C ASP A 6 -14.31 -4.40 -16.64
N ASP A 7 -13.08 -4.22 -17.14
CA ASP A 7 -12.22 -3.07 -16.81
C ASP A 7 -12.90 -1.70 -17.05
N ILE A 8 -13.76 -1.58 -18.06
CA ILE A 8 -14.49 -0.36 -18.35
C ILE A 8 -15.53 -0.08 -17.26
N SER A 9 -16.21 -1.12 -16.78
CA SER A 9 -17.20 -1.01 -15.71
C SER A 9 -16.55 -0.60 -14.39
N VAL A 10 -15.41 -1.20 -14.06
CA VAL A 10 -14.60 -0.86 -12.89
C VAL A 10 -14.14 0.59 -12.93
N LYS A 11 -13.58 1.05 -14.05
CA LYS A 11 -13.13 2.45 -14.23
C LYS A 11 -14.29 3.45 -14.08
N LYS A 12 -15.45 3.15 -14.66
CA LYS A 12 -16.63 3.98 -14.50
C LYS A 12 -17.11 4.05 -13.05
N TRP A 13 -17.07 2.91 -12.36
CA TRP A 13 -17.44 2.85 -10.94
C TRP A 13 -16.52 3.73 -10.11
N PHE A 14 -15.19 3.63 -10.28
CA PHE A 14 -14.24 4.51 -9.59
C PHE A 14 -14.52 5.98 -9.87
N ALA A 15 -14.65 6.35 -11.15
CA ALA A 15 -14.92 7.73 -11.55
C ALA A 15 -16.25 8.30 -11.01
N GLN A 16 -17.20 7.44 -10.68
CA GLN A 16 -18.51 7.85 -10.16
C GLN A 16 -18.58 7.93 -8.64
N TYR A 17 -17.85 7.07 -7.93
CA TYR A 17 -18.04 6.86 -6.49
C TYR A 17 -16.83 7.19 -5.63
N VAL A 18 -15.68 7.44 -6.22
CA VAL A 18 -14.47 7.85 -5.51
C VAL A 18 -14.21 9.33 -5.77
N HIS A 19 -14.23 10.15 -4.74
CA HIS A 19 -14.27 11.60 -4.81
C HIS A 19 -13.08 12.29 -4.13
N SER A 20 -11.93 11.70 -4.07
CA SER A 20 -10.78 12.41 -3.56
C SER A 20 -9.61 12.40 -4.54
N ASP A 21 -9.10 13.57 -4.87
CA ASP A 21 -7.96 13.74 -5.75
C ASP A 21 -6.67 13.19 -5.09
N VAL A 22 -6.04 14.02 -4.32
CA VAL A 22 -4.87 13.67 -3.51
C VAL A 22 -5.23 13.84 -2.05
N ILE A 23 -5.12 12.78 -1.27
CA ILE A 23 -5.23 12.90 0.17
C ILE A 23 -3.94 13.55 0.67
N SER A 24 -4.06 14.76 1.18
CA SER A 24 -2.90 15.44 1.76
C SER A 24 -2.40 14.66 2.99
N MET A 25 -1.13 14.84 3.34
CA MET A 25 -0.45 14.16 4.46
C MET A 25 -1.23 14.22 5.80
N PHE A 26 -2.16 15.17 5.96
CA PHE A 26 -3.02 15.33 7.14
C PHE A 26 -4.48 15.53 6.75
N GLY A 27 -4.85 15.12 5.54
CA GLY A 27 -6.21 15.26 5.06
C GLY A 27 -7.10 14.14 5.57
N GLU A 28 -8.24 14.50 6.12
CA GLU A 28 -9.28 13.56 6.46
C GLU A 28 -10.27 13.43 5.31
N ILE A 29 -10.68 12.20 5.04
CA ILE A 29 -11.77 11.95 4.09
C ILE A 29 -13.08 12.19 4.83
N ASP A 30 -14.01 12.93 4.21
CA ASP A 30 -15.32 13.20 4.78
C ASP A 30 -16.06 11.90 5.18
N ASP A 31 -16.68 11.89 6.33
CA ASP A 31 -17.38 10.72 6.88
C ASP A 31 -18.55 10.25 6.01
N SER A 32 -19.11 11.14 5.19
CA SER A 32 -20.15 10.78 4.21
C SER A 32 -19.61 9.93 3.06
N GLU A 33 -18.31 10.03 2.76
CA GLU A 33 -17.62 9.37 1.64
C GLU A 33 -17.17 7.94 1.98
N LYS A 34 -18.10 7.07 2.38
CA LYS A 34 -17.80 5.71 2.84
C LYS A 34 -17.02 4.86 1.84
N ILE A 35 -17.31 4.99 0.53
CA ILE A 35 -16.64 4.23 -0.51
C ILE A 35 -15.19 4.70 -0.63
N THR A 36 -14.97 6.02 -0.68
CA THR A 36 -13.64 6.62 -0.70
C THR A 36 -12.81 6.21 0.49
N LYS A 37 -13.39 6.23 1.71
CA LYS A 37 -12.72 5.75 2.93
C LYS A 37 -12.31 4.28 2.85
N ASN A 38 -13.21 3.42 2.38
CA ASN A 38 -12.90 1.98 2.26
C ASN A 38 -11.81 1.72 1.21
N VAL A 39 -11.87 2.41 0.08
CA VAL A 39 -10.82 2.30 -0.96
C VAL A 39 -9.49 2.82 -0.43
N PHE A 40 -9.50 3.96 0.26
CA PHE A 40 -8.30 4.49 0.89
C PHE A 40 -7.71 3.51 1.91
N ALA A 41 -8.52 2.99 2.82
CA ALA A 41 -8.06 2.02 3.82
C ALA A 41 -7.45 0.77 3.18
N LEU A 42 -8.03 0.28 2.08
CA LEU A 42 -7.46 -0.83 1.31
C LEU A 42 -6.11 -0.46 0.71
N LEU A 43 -6.04 0.67 -0.01
CA LEU A 43 -4.78 1.12 -0.64
C LEU A 43 -3.70 1.39 0.40
N HIS A 44 -4.04 2.01 1.53
CA HIS A 44 -3.12 2.28 2.63
C HIS A 44 -2.59 0.98 3.25
N SER A 45 -3.45 0.00 3.49
CA SER A 45 -3.01 -1.32 3.97
C SER A 45 -2.11 -2.03 2.96
N MET A 46 -2.43 -1.94 1.67
CA MET A 46 -1.58 -2.50 0.61
C MET A 46 -0.24 -1.79 0.51
N SER A 47 -0.21 -0.46 0.65
CA SER A 47 1.05 0.30 0.59
C SER A 47 2.00 -0.11 1.70
N HIS A 48 1.51 -0.31 2.92
CA HIS A 48 2.32 -0.80 4.03
C HIS A 48 2.90 -2.20 3.76
N ALA A 49 2.10 -3.13 3.25
CA ALA A 49 2.59 -4.46 2.87
C ALA A 49 3.67 -4.37 1.76
N PHE A 50 3.46 -3.51 0.78
CA PHE A 50 4.43 -3.28 -0.28
C PHE A 50 5.71 -2.61 0.23
N MET A 51 5.61 -1.63 1.12
CA MET A 51 6.79 -0.96 1.69
C MET A 51 7.65 -1.92 2.52
N ASN A 52 7.04 -2.79 3.33
CA ASN A 52 7.75 -3.80 4.08
C ASN A 52 8.53 -4.74 3.15
N SER A 53 7.85 -5.34 2.17
CA SER A 53 8.48 -6.24 1.19
C SER A 53 9.52 -5.53 0.32
N ALA A 54 9.26 -4.29 -0.10
CA ALA A 54 10.21 -3.50 -0.88
C ALA A 54 11.47 -3.17 -0.08
N GLY A 55 11.31 -2.80 1.19
CA GLY A 55 12.44 -2.55 2.10
C GLY A 55 13.35 -3.77 2.22
N GLU A 56 12.77 -4.94 2.49
CA GLU A 56 13.54 -6.18 2.60
C GLU A 56 14.27 -6.56 1.31
N LEU A 57 13.60 -6.47 0.16
CA LEU A 57 14.16 -6.89 -1.12
C LEU A 57 15.18 -5.90 -1.70
N SER A 58 15.03 -4.61 -1.40
CA SER A 58 15.97 -3.57 -1.84
C SER A 58 17.13 -3.35 -0.87
N GLY A 59 17.06 -3.92 0.34
CA GLY A 59 18.01 -3.68 1.42
C GLY A 59 17.89 -2.27 2.03
N LEU A 60 16.79 -1.57 1.78
CA LEU A 60 16.52 -0.27 2.36
C LEU A 60 15.86 -0.44 3.73
N SER A 61 16.22 0.41 4.68
CA SER A 61 15.50 0.43 5.97
C SER A 61 14.09 0.96 5.79
N GLY A 62 13.15 0.50 6.61
CA GLY A 62 11.76 0.98 6.58
C GLY A 62 11.65 2.51 6.69
N ASN A 63 12.57 3.15 7.43
CA ASN A 63 12.62 4.61 7.58
C ASN A 63 13.07 5.36 6.31
N SER A 64 13.54 4.63 5.29
CA SER A 64 14.03 5.22 4.05
C SER A 64 12.98 5.23 2.95
N LEU A 65 11.84 4.60 3.18
CA LEU A 65 10.72 4.55 2.24
C LEU A 65 9.58 5.43 2.72
N THR A 66 8.83 5.94 1.77
CA THR A 66 7.58 6.67 2.05
C THR A 66 6.60 6.44 0.90
N GLU A 67 5.34 6.80 1.12
CA GLU A 67 4.23 6.55 0.20
C GLU A 67 3.49 7.81 -0.19
N ILE A 68 2.83 7.75 -1.35
CA ILE A 68 1.76 8.66 -1.75
C ILE A 68 0.62 7.81 -2.30
N ILE A 69 -0.58 8.03 -1.79
CA ILE A 69 -1.78 7.30 -2.19
C ILE A 69 -2.69 8.25 -2.97
N LEU A 70 -3.05 7.85 -4.19
CA LEU A 70 -4.00 8.53 -5.02
C LEU A 70 -5.26 7.66 -5.12
N VAL A 71 -6.27 7.98 -4.31
CA VAL A 71 -7.47 7.14 -4.18
C VAL A 71 -8.29 7.14 -5.46
N GLU A 72 -8.41 8.28 -6.12
CA GLU A 72 -9.22 8.43 -7.33
C GLU A 72 -8.72 7.57 -8.50
N THR A 73 -7.42 7.34 -8.57
CA THR A 73 -6.80 6.48 -9.58
C THR A 73 -6.43 5.09 -9.06
N ALA A 74 -6.77 4.79 -7.80
CA ALA A 74 -6.37 3.57 -7.10
C ALA A 74 -4.86 3.29 -7.23
N SER A 75 -4.04 4.32 -7.04
CA SER A 75 -2.59 4.24 -7.27
C SER A 75 -1.82 4.44 -5.97
N ILE A 76 -0.75 3.67 -5.84
CA ILE A 76 0.21 3.75 -4.74
C ILE A 76 1.58 4.06 -5.32
N PHE A 77 2.21 5.12 -4.84
CA PHE A 77 3.59 5.47 -5.18
C PHE A 77 4.46 5.22 -3.97
N ILE A 78 5.49 4.40 -4.12
CA ILE A 78 6.49 4.15 -3.09
C ILE A 78 7.83 4.69 -3.59
N TYR A 79 8.47 5.53 -2.79
CA TYR A 79 9.74 6.13 -3.15
C TYR A 79 10.71 6.14 -1.97
N ALA A 80 12.01 6.13 -2.28
CA ALA A 80 13.05 6.25 -1.28
C ALA A 80 13.29 7.73 -0.96
N GLN A 81 13.27 8.06 0.33
CA GLN A 81 13.72 9.37 0.79
C GLN A 81 15.23 9.46 0.65
N THR A 82 15.71 10.56 0.08
CA THR A 82 17.15 10.80 -0.06
C THR A 82 17.76 11.10 1.30
N SER A 83 18.48 10.14 1.84
CA SER A 83 19.39 10.34 2.96
C SER A 83 20.80 9.87 2.58
N GLN A 84 21.82 10.37 3.28
CA GLN A 84 23.18 9.95 3.04
C GLN A 84 23.31 8.43 3.24
N GLY A 85 23.83 7.74 2.23
CA GLY A 85 24.07 6.29 2.27
C GLY A 85 22.99 5.40 1.64
N ILE A 86 21.92 5.97 1.08
CA ILE A 86 20.94 5.19 0.33
C ILE A 86 21.47 4.93 -1.10
N PRO A 87 21.53 3.66 -1.55
CA PRO A 87 21.93 3.36 -2.92
C PRO A 87 20.90 3.90 -3.91
N LEU A 88 21.30 4.82 -4.76
CA LEU A 88 20.44 5.29 -5.84
C LEU A 88 20.07 4.11 -6.75
N GLY A 89 18.78 3.96 -7.03
CA GLY A 89 18.29 2.89 -7.90
C GLY A 89 18.00 1.55 -7.21
N ALA A 90 18.12 1.43 -5.89
CA ALA A 90 17.81 0.18 -5.19
C ALA A 90 16.36 -0.28 -5.43
N LEU A 91 15.38 0.61 -5.33
CA LEU A 91 13.99 0.30 -5.64
C LEU A 91 13.77 -0.02 -7.12
N SER A 92 14.37 0.75 -8.03
CA SER A 92 14.25 0.50 -9.47
C SER A 92 14.86 -0.84 -9.84
N GLY A 93 16.06 -1.14 -9.33
CA GLY A 93 16.73 -2.42 -9.58
C GLY A 93 15.92 -3.61 -9.04
N MET A 94 15.31 -3.47 -7.87
CA MET A 94 14.39 -4.47 -7.32
C MET A 94 13.16 -4.64 -8.22
N ALA A 95 12.54 -3.54 -8.64
CA ALA A 95 11.37 -3.58 -9.50
C ALA A 95 11.67 -4.21 -10.87
N GLU A 96 12.79 -3.87 -11.50
CA GLU A 96 13.19 -4.42 -12.79
C GLU A 96 13.52 -5.92 -12.73
N SER A 97 14.14 -6.37 -11.64
CA SER A 97 14.68 -7.73 -11.55
C SER A 97 13.70 -8.73 -10.91
N ASN A 98 12.86 -8.27 -9.97
CA ASN A 98 12.11 -9.15 -9.07
C ASN A 98 10.64 -8.74 -8.86
N TYR A 99 10.03 -7.98 -9.76
CA TYR A 99 8.69 -7.41 -9.57
C TYR A 99 7.62 -8.46 -9.22
N ALA A 100 7.58 -9.56 -9.97
CA ALA A 100 6.60 -10.62 -9.70
C ALA A 100 6.81 -11.30 -8.33
N TYR A 101 8.06 -11.49 -7.94
CA TYR A 101 8.39 -12.03 -6.63
C TYR A 101 8.05 -11.05 -5.51
N PHE A 102 8.33 -9.76 -5.70
CA PHE A 102 7.96 -8.70 -4.79
C PHE A 102 6.44 -8.68 -4.51
N LEU A 103 5.61 -8.68 -5.55
CA LEU A 103 4.16 -8.73 -5.38
C LEU A 103 3.72 -9.97 -4.64
N LYS A 104 4.22 -11.15 -5.07
CA LYS A 104 3.88 -12.41 -4.41
C LYS A 104 4.24 -12.37 -2.93
N LYS A 105 5.46 -11.93 -2.59
CA LYS A 105 5.93 -11.82 -1.22
C LYS A 105 5.03 -10.91 -0.38
N ALA A 106 4.71 -9.70 -0.88
CA ALA A 106 3.87 -8.75 -0.17
C ALA A 106 2.48 -9.32 0.16
N PHE A 107 1.86 -10.01 -0.79
CA PHE A 107 0.55 -10.65 -0.55
C PHE A 107 0.64 -11.87 0.35
N ASP A 108 1.69 -12.68 0.25
CA ASP A 108 1.87 -13.85 1.10
C ASP A 108 2.12 -13.42 2.56
N GLU A 109 2.88 -12.35 2.79
CA GLU A 109 3.13 -11.78 4.11
C GLU A 109 1.88 -11.13 4.71
N ALA A 110 1.09 -10.44 3.92
CA ALA A 110 -0.19 -9.90 4.36
C ALA A 110 -1.20 -10.98 4.78
N LYS A 111 -1.05 -12.21 4.26
CA LYS A 111 -1.89 -13.35 4.62
C LYS A 111 -1.37 -14.14 5.82
N ASN A 112 -0.08 -14.06 6.10
CA ASN A 112 0.58 -14.89 7.12
C ASN A 112 1.23 -13.99 8.17
N CYS A 113 0.54 -13.78 9.26
CA CYS A 113 1.07 -12.95 10.35
C CYS A 113 2.30 -13.61 11.00
N VAL A 114 3.43 -12.92 10.95
CA VAL A 114 4.68 -13.38 11.59
C VAL A 114 4.62 -13.23 13.12
N PHE A 115 3.81 -12.30 13.63
CA PHE A 115 3.71 -12.00 15.05
C PHE A 115 2.67 -12.86 15.77
N ASP A 116 1.60 -13.27 15.10
CA ASP A 116 0.55 -14.11 15.66
C ASP A 116 0.10 -15.14 14.59
N PRO A 117 0.52 -16.40 14.70
CA PRO A 117 0.18 -17.44 13.73
C PRO A 117 -1.31 -17.68 13.53
N ILE A 118 -2.14 -17.31 14.52
CA ILE A 118 -3.60 -17.46 14.45
C ILE A 118 -4.33 -16.15 14.08
N CYS A 119 -3.59 -15.10 13.75
CA CYS A 119 -4.13 -13.79 13.39
C CYS A 119 -5.11 -13.89 12.22
N THR A 120 -4.72 -14.56 11.15
CA THR A 120 -5.55 -14.73 9.95
C THR A 120 -6.69 -15.73 10.14
N GLU A 121 -6.59 -16.64 11.10
CA GLU A 121 -7.65 -17.60 11.41
C GLU A 121 -8.84 -16.96 12.13
N ARG A 122 -8.63 -15.82 12.81
CA ARG A 122 -9.67 -15.13 13.56
C ARG A 122 -10.55 -14.24 12.69
N ASP A 123 -9.94 -13.48 11.77
CA ASP A 123 -10.61 -12.38 11.07
C ASP A 123 -10.42 -12.38 9.55
N ASP A 124 -9.75 -13.38 8.98
CA ASP A 124 -9.37 -13.46 7.55
C ASP A 124 -8.62 -12.21 7.02
N THR A 125 -8.05 -11.41 7.91
CA THR A 125 -7.40 -10.14 7.57
C THR A 125 -6.05 -10.00 8.26
N ALA A 126 -5.13 -9.22 7.66
CA ALA A 126 -3.89 -8.84 8.31
C ALA A 126 -4.17 -7.96 9.55
N CYS A 127 -3.55 -8.26 10.67
CA CYS A 127 -3.63 -7.42 11.86
C CYS A 127 -2.77 -6.16 11.72
N SER A 128 -2.98 -5.19 12.61
CA SER A 128 -2.19 -3.95 12.62
C SER A 128 -0.68 -4.20 12.72
N ALA A 129 -0.25 -5.27 13.41
CA ALA A 129 1.18 -5.61 13.51
C ALA A 129 1.80 -6.06 12.19
N CYS A 130 1.01 -6.71 11.31
CA CYS A 130 1.48 -7.12 9.98
C CYS A 130 1.72 -5.93 9.03
N LEU A 131 1.04 -4.83 9.30
CA LEU A 131 1.04 -3.62 8.46
C LEU A 131 1.81 -2.46 9.11
N ILE A 132 2.52 -2.73 10.21
CA ILE A 132 3.28 -1.68 10.90
C ILE A 132 4.45 -1.21 10.03
N ILE A 133 4.55 0.08 9.86
CA ILE A 133 5.72 0.77 9.30
C ILE A 133 6.13 1.90 10.26
N PRO A 134 7.36 2.40 10.17
CA PRO A 134 7.77 3.55 10.97
C PRO A 134 6.89 4.78 10.70
N GLU A 135 6.53 5.51 11.74
CA GLU A 135 5.66 6.70 11.65
C GLU A 135 6.17 7.74 10.63
N ILE A 136 7.48 7.89 10.49
CA ILE A 136 8.10 8.80 9.52
C ILE A 136 7.93 8.36 8.06
N SER A 137 7.52 7.13 7.83
CA SER A 137 7.31 6.53 6.50
C SER A 137 5.84 6.56 6.07
N CYS A 138 4.92 6.62 7.04
CA CYS A 138 3.50 6.77 6.80
C CYS A 138 3.15 8.26 6.67
N ASN A 139 2.48 8.63 5.59
CA ASN A 139 2.05 10.00 5.32
C ASN A 139 0.58 10.25 5.72
N HIS A 140 -0.08 9.30 6.40
CA HIS A 140 -1.51 9.37 6.73
C HIS A 140 -1.81 8.95 8.16
#